data_6e9ac88aa887ba97f43101240b8850c2
#
_entry.id   6e9ac88aa887ba97f43101240b8850c2
#
_cell.length_a   1.000
_cell.length_b   1.000
_cell.length_c   1.000
_cell.angle_alpha   90.00
_cell.angle_beta   90.00
_cell.angle_gamma   90.00
#
_symmetry.space_group_name_H-M   'P 1'
#
loop_
_entity.id
_entity.type
_entity.pdbx_description
1 polymer ?
#
loop_
_entity_poly.entity_id
_entity_poly.type
_entity_poly.pdbx_seq_one_letter_code
_entity_poly.pdbx_strand_id
1 'polypeptide(L)'
;MLLATTQVEDFDRFLATFTTKGAEKRRQHGSKGVLLFRDPSEEDRVWALFDWDEQGWQSFVSDPEVPPIMREAGHKGKPVTAAFAGRCDA
;
A
#
# COMPACT_ATOMS: atom_id res chain seq x y z
N MET A 1 -12.24 3.91 0.54
CA MET A 1 -10.81 4.25 0.81
C MET A 1 -10.24 3.31 1.84
N LEU A 2 -8.99 2.96 1.70
CA LEU A 2 -8.31 2.05 2.61
C LEU A 2 -6.96 2.65 3.01
N LEU A 3 -6.71 2.73 4.30
CA LEU A 3 -5.43 3.16 4.83
C LEU A 3 -4.56 1.94 5.11
N ALA A 4 -3.30 1.97 4.71
CA ALA A 4 -2.35 0.91 5.00
C ALA A 4 -1.05 1.49 5.54
N THR A 5 -0.39 0.73 6.40
CA THR A 5 0.94 1.08 6.87
C THR A 5 1.85 -0.14 6.82
N THR A 6 3.10 0.09 6.50
CA THR A 6 4.11 -0.96 6.43
C THR A 6 5.48 -0.37 6.73
N GLN A 7 6.41 -1.23 7.12
CA GLN A 7 7.82 -0.88 7.24
C GLN A 7 8.58 -1.42 6.04
N VAL A 8 9.52 -0.65 5.53
CA VAL A 8 10.32 -1.01 4.36
C VAL A 8 11.81 -0.86 4.68
N GLU A 9 12.63 -1.64 3.97
CA GLU A 9 14.08 -1.63 4.17
C GLU A 9 14.72 -0.35 3.64
N ASP A 10 14.22 0.16 2.52
CA ASP A 10 14.75 1.33 1.83
C ASP A 10 13.61 2.02 1.09
N PHE A 11 13.41 3.30 1.36
CA PHE A 11 12.27 4.03 0.80
C PHE A 11 12.37 4.19 -0.72
N ASP A 12 13.57 4.50 -1.23
CA ASP A 12 13.74 4.72 -2.68
C ASP A 12 13.51 3.43 -3.46
N ARG A 13 14.01 2.30 -2.95
CA ARG A 13 13.75 0.98 -3.52
C ARG A 13 12.27 0.64 -3.48
N PHE A 14 11.61 0.90 -2.36
CA PHE A 14 10.18 0.70 -2.20
C PHE A 14 9.41 1.52 -3.24
N LEU A 15 9.74 2.80 -3.35
CA LEU A 15 9.04 3.71 -4.25
C LEU A 15 9.18 3.29 -5.71
N ALA A 16 10.38 2.85 -6.12
CA ALA A 16 10.64 2.41 -7.49
C ALA A 16 9.73 1.24 -7.90
N THR A 17 9.55 0.25 -7.03
CA THR A 17 8.67 -0.89 -7.30
C THR A 17 7.20 -0.52 -7.11
N PHE A 18 6.89 0.24 -6.09
CA PHE A 18 5.53 0.67 -5.78
C PHE A 18 4.90 1.46 -6.93
N THR A 19 5.67 2.32 -7.60
CA THR A 19 5.18 3.17 -8.68
C THR A 19 5.18 2.50 -10.05
N THR A 20 5.74 1.31 -10.17
CA THR A 20 5.82 0.54 -11.42
C THR A 20 5.02 -0.74 -11.34
N LYS A 21 5.65 -1.85 -10.97
CA LYS A 21 4.99 -3.16 -10.88
C LYS A 21 3.82 -3.15 -9.89
N GLY A 22 3.99 -2.49 -8.76
CA GLY A 22 2.94 -2.37 -7.77
C GLY A 22 1.74 -1.59 -8.29
N ALA A 23 1.98 -0.49 -8.99
CA ALA A 23 0.92 0.33 -9.56
C ALA A 23 0.11 -0.43 -10.61
N GLU A 24 0.79 -1.19 -11.46
CA GLU A 24 0.13 -2.01 -12.47
C GLU A 24 -0.79 -3.05 -11.83
N LYS A 25 -0.29 -3.74 -10.81
CA LYS A 25 -1.10 -4.73 -10.09
C LYS A 25 -2.28 -4.10 -9.37
N ARG A 26 -2.08 -2.95 -8.74
CA ARG A 26 -3.18 -2.24 -8.07
C ARG A 26 -4.27 -1.85 -9.08
N ARG A 27 -3.88 -1.37 -10.26
CA ARG A 27 -4.86 -1.04 -11.31
C ARG A 27 -5.66 -2.25 -11.75
N GLN A 28 -5.02 -3.42 -11.88
CA GLN A 28 -5.70 -4.66 -12.23
C GLN A 28 -6.77 -5.03 -11.20
N HIS A 29 -6.60 -4.64 -9.95
CA HIS A 29 -7.54 -4.91 -8.87
C HIS A 29 -8.45 -3.73 -8.53
N GLY A 30 -8.50 -2.72 -9.41
CA GLY A 30 -9.48 -1.65 -9.31
C GLY A 30 -9.06 -0.42 -8.54
N SER A 31 -7.79 -0.30 -8.16
CA SER A 31 -7.30 0.93 -7.50
C SER A 31 -7.34 2.10 -8.49
N LYS A 32 -7.84 3.22 -8.02
CA LYS A 32 -7.92 4.46 -8.80
C LYS A 32 -6.77 5.42 -8.48
N GLY A 33 -5.99 5.11 -7.47
CA GLY A 33 -4.87 5.94 -7.07
C GLY A 33 -4.47 5.71 -5.63
N VAL A 34 -3.39 6.34 -5.21
CA VAL A 34 -2.88 6.21 -3.85
C VAL A 34 -2.14 7.49 -3.46
N LEU A 35 -2.29 7.90 -2.21
CA LEU A 35 -1.48 8.95 -1.61
C LEU A 35 -0.51 8.29 -0.64
N LEU A 36 0.77 8.62 -0.78
CA LEU A 36 1.83 8.10 0.09
C LEU A 36 2.28 9.14 1.09
N PHE A 37 2.54 8.68 2.30
CA PHE A 37 3.06 9.50 3.37
C PHE A 37 4.21 8.78 4.05
N ARG A 38 5.21 9.53 4.48
CA ARG A 38 6.26 8.99 5.34
C ARG A 38 5.92 9.32 6.78
N ASP A 39 6.16 8.35 7.68
CA ASP A 39 5.92 8.58 9.10
C ASP A 39 6.92 9.62 9.62
N PRO A 40 6.45 10.64 10.37
CA PRO A 40 7.35 11.68 10.85
C PRO A 40 8.33 11.21 11.94
N SER A 41 8.06 10.07 12.57
CA SER A 41 8.87 9.55 13.69
C SER A 41 9.65 8.29 13.35
N GLU A 42 9.15 7.47 12.43
CA GLU A 42 9.79 6.21 12.03
C GLU A 42 10.25 6.30 10.58
N GLU A 43 11.55 6.34 10.35
CA GLU A 43 12.13 6.50 9.01
C GLU A 43 11.73 5.39 8.05
N ASP A 44 11.53 4.18 8.54
CA ASP A 44 11.22 3.01 7.73
C ASP A 44 9.72 2.77 7.55
N ARG A 45 8.86 3.60 8.15
CA ARG A 45 7.41 3.42 8.05
C ARG A 45 6.82 4.30 6.96
N VAL A 46 5.98 3.67 6.15
CA VAL A 46 5.24 4.31 5.06
C VAL A 46 3.74 4.14 5.32
N TRP A 47 2.98 5.16 5.01
CA TRP A 47 1.53 5.16 5.03
C TRP A 47 1.02 5.33 3.62
N ALA A 48 -0.03 4.60 3.27
CA ALA A 48 -0.65 4.68 1.96
C ALA A 48 -2.16 4.80 2.12
N LEU A 49 -2.75 5.79 1.47
CA LEU A 49 -4.19 5.94 1.41
C LEU A 49 -4.63 5.57 0.00
N PHE A 50 -5.26 4.39 -0.13
CA PHE A 50 -5.66 3.83 -1.41
C PHE A 50 -7.09 4.24 -1.75
N ASP A 51 -7.29 4.60 -3.01
CA ASP A 51 -8.62 4.85 -3.57
C ASP A 51 -9.19 3.53 -4.10
N TRP A 52 -9.55 2.66 -3.20
CA TRP A 52 -10.30 1.43 -3.42
C TRP A 52 -10.94 1.01 -2.09
N ASP A 53 -11.78 -0.02 -2.13
CA ASP A 53 -12.40 -0.57 -0.95
C ASP A 53 -11.61 -1.79 -0.41
N GLU A 54 -12.12 -2.33 0.69
CA GLU A 54 -11.50 -3.52 1.31
C GLU A 54 -11.52 -4.72 0.37
N GLN A 55 -12.55 -4.86 -0.47
CA GLN A 55 -12.65 -5.95 -1.42
C GLN A 55 -11.54 -5.88 -2.47
N GLY A 56 -11.22 -4.70 -2.96
CA GLY A 56 -10.09 -4.48 -3.86
C GLY A 56 -8.77 -4.86 -3.23
N TRP A 57 -8.58 -4.49 -1.97
CA TRP A 57 -7.40 -4.87 -1.19
C TRP A 57 -7.31 -6.39 -1.02
N GLN A 58 -8.40 -7.05 -0.63
CA GLN A 58 -8.40 -8.51 -0.46
C GLN A 58 -8.09 -9.24 -1.76
N SER A 59 -8.65 -8.77 -2.86
CA SER A 59 -8.36 -9.32 -4.19
C SER A 59 -6.88 -9.17 -4.53
N PHE A 60 -6.30 -7.99 -4.25
CA PHE A 60 -4.90 -7.70 -4.51
C PHE A 60 -3.98 -8.61 -3.70
N VAL A 61 -4.19 -8.72 -2.38
CA VAL A 61 -3.30 -9.52 -1.53
C VAL A 61 -3.47 -11.03 -1.75
N SER A 62 -4.57 -11.45 -2.39
CA SER A 62 -4.80 -12.84 -2.75
C SER A 62 -4.20 -13.22 -4.11
N ASP A 63 -3.72 -12.23 -4.88
CA ASP A 63 -3.08 -12.48 -6.16
C ASP A 63 -1.68 -13.06 -5.92
N PRO A 64 -1.39 -14.28 -6.46
CA PRO A 64 -0.10 -14.93 -6.21
C PRO A 64 1.11 -14.19 -6.79
N GLU A 65 0.90 -13.23 -7.67
CA GLU A 65 1.98 -12.42 -8.21
C GLU A 65 2.36 -11.24 -7.31
N VAL A 66 1.53 -10.91 -6.31
CA VAL A 66 1.76 -9.76 -5.42
C VAL A 66 2.87 -10.01 -4.39
N PRO A 67 2.93 -11.15 -3.66
CA PRO A 67 4.01 -11.36 -2.70
C PRO A 67 5.42 -11.18 -3.25
N PRO A 68 5.77 -11.69 -4.46
CA PRO A 68 7.10 -11.44 -5.04
C PRO A 68 7.37 -9.95 -5.26
N ILE A 69 6.36 -9.18 -5.68
CA ILE A 69 6.49 -7.74 -5.89
C ILE A 69 6.74 -7.03 -4.56
N MET A 70 6.05 -7.42 -3.50
CA MET A 70 6.25 -6.86 -2.17
C MET A 70 7.66 -7.15 -1.64
N ARG A 71 8.19 -8.35 -1.89
CA ARG A 71 9.58 -8.67 -1.53
C ARG A 71 10.56 -7.82 -2.31
N GLU A 72 10.33 -7.63 -3.60
CA GLU A 72 11.17 -6.76 -4.44
C GLU A 72 11.15 -5.32 -3.92
N ALA A 73 10.00 -4.85 -3.46
CA ALA A 73 9.85 -3.51 -2.88
C ALA A 73 10.52 -3.39 -1.50
N GLY A 74 10.91 -4.49 -0.87
CA GLY A 74 11.62 -4.48 0.41
C GLY A 74 10.72 -4.33 1.63
N HIS A 75 9.51 -4.88 1.60
CA HIS A 75 8.64 -4.91 2.77
C HIS A 75 9.28 -5.74 3.88
N LYS A 76 9.31 -5.22 5.11
CA LYS A 76 9.82 -5.93 6.28
C LYS A 76 8.80 -6.88 6.89
N GLY A 77 7.52 -6.71 6.58
CA GLY A 77 6.45 -7.54 7.08
C GLY A 77 5.15 -7.28 6.34
N LYS A 78 4.08 -7.84 6.83
CA LYS A 78 2.77 -7.65 6.21
C LYS A 78 2.24 -6.24 6.51
N PRO A 79 1.64 -5.55 5.53
CA PRO A 79 0.95 -4.29 5.80
C PRO A 79 -0.21 -4.48 6.77
N VAL A 80 -0.43 -3.47 7.60
CA VAL A 80 -1.61 -3.38 8.46
C VAL A 80 -2.56 -2.38 7.83
N THR A 81 -3.84 -2.71 7.80
CA THR A 81 -4.84 -1.89 7.12
C THR A 81 -5.94 -1.43 8.06
N ALA A 82 -6.57 -0.31 7.67
CA ALA A 82 -7.75 0.23 8.33
C ALA A 82 -8.74 0.67 7.27
N ALA A 83 -9.99 0.23 7.41
CA ALA A 83 -11.04 0.59 6.48
C ALA A 83 -11.63 1.96 6.82
N PHE A 84 -12.09 2.66 5.80
CA PHE A 84 -12.77 3.94 5.99
C PHE A 84 -14.04 3.73 6.81
N ALA A 85 -14.20 4.48 7.88
CA ALA A 85 -15.34 4.35 8.80
C ALA A 85 -16.37 5.47 8.63
N GLY A 86 -15.93 6.66 8.26
CA GLY A 86 -16.84 7.77 8.08
C GLY A 86 -16.13 9.10 8.10
N ARG A 87 -16.84 10.11 7.66
CA ARG A 87 -16.41 11.50 7.68
C ARG A 87 -17.12 12.22 8.83
N CYS A 88 -16.39 13.02 9.58
CA CYS A 88 -16.93 13.84 10.65
C CYS A 88 -16.67 15.32 10.36
N ASP A 89 -17.57 16.19 10.82
CA ASP A 89 -17.30 17.61 10.83
C ASP A 89 -16.32 17.92 11.97
N ALA A 90 -15.51 18.88 11.75
CA ALA A 90 -14.42 19.35 12.63
C ALA A 90 -14.35 18.79 14.04
#